data_d4986a5ed422ccb17c2b9a454aca85de
#
_entry.id   d4986a5ed422ccb17c2b9a454aca85de
#
_cell.length_a   1.000
_cell.length_b   1.000
_cell.length_c   1.000
_cell.angle_alpha   90.00
_cell.angle_beta   90.00
_cell.angle_gamma   90.00
#
_symmetry.space_group_name_H-M   'P 1'
#
loop_
_entity.id
_entity.type
_entity.pdbx_description
1 polymer ?
#
loop_
_entity_poly.entity_id
_entity_poly.type
_entity_poly.pdbx_seq_one_letter_code
_entity_poly.pdbx_strand_id
1 'polypeptide(L)'
;KKLFDYAKDRGIEIFSTPFDFESVDFLESLGVNLYKIASMDLVNLPLIDYVAKTQKPIILSTGMSNLGLIEDSLNVIAKSGNSNVALLHCNSTYPAAAEDMNIEAINTLKKCFNLPVGLSDHTFGLLVSTVALSIGSNIIERHFTLGKTQEGPDHILSSEPEEMTRLVEISKTINDILGDGIKRVKTSEYDTINLQQKSLYAIQDIKKGQIINKEMLTVKGPSGGILPKYLNIVDGRVALRNILTDYPITWNDI
;
A
#
# COMPACT_ATOMS: atom_id res chain seq x y z
N LYS A 1 25.40 3.53 24.45
CA LYS A 1 24.78 4.66 25.14
C LYS A 1 24.76 5.92 24.30
N LYS A 2 25.91 6.45 23.82
CA LYS A 2 25.94 7.69 23.02
C LYS A 2 24.94 7.71 21.83
N LEU A 3 24.81 6.60 21.10
CA LEU A 3 23.85 6.49 19.96
C LEU A 3 22.40 6.53 20.46
N PHE A 4 22.09 5.89 21.59
CA PHE A 4 20.75 5.92 22.19
C PHE A 4 20.39 7.33 22.66
N ASP A 5 21.31 8.01 23.35
CA ASP A 5 21.10 9.39 23.79
C ASP A 5 20.86 10.30 22.58
N TYR A 6 21.68 10.17 21.52
CA TYR A 6 21.53 10.95 20.29
C TYR A 6 20.23 10.70 19.53
N ALA A 7 19.81 9.44 19.39
CA ALA A 7 18.56 9.09 18.75
C ALA A 7 17.36 9.66 19.52
N LYS A 8 17.39 9.57 20.84
CA LYS A 8 16.37 10.17 21.72
C LYS A 8 16.25 11.68 21.52
N ASP A 9 17.40 12.39 21.46
CA ASP A 9 17.43 13.84 21.21
C ASP A 9 16.87 14.21 19.84
N ARG A 10 16.93 13.29 18.86
CA ARG A 10 16.38 13.46 17.52
C ARG A 10 14.93 12.96 17.38
N GLY A 11 14.35 12.37 18.42
CA GLY A 11 13.01 11.83 18.39
C GLY A 11 12.87 10.61 17.46
N ILE A 12 13.94 9.82 17.30
CA ILE A 12 13.97 8.59 16.50
C ILE A 12 14.10 7.41 17.45
N GLU A 13 13.20 6.42 17.29
CA GLU A 13 13.29 5.17 18.03
C GLU A 13 14.53 4.39 17.60
N ILE A 14 15.34 3.96 18.56
CA ILE A 14 16.54 3.15 18.34
C ILE A 14 16.41 1.82 19.05
N PHE A 15 16.70 0.75 18.36
CA PHE A 15 16.71 -0.62 18.86
C PHE A 15 17.79 -1.42 18.15
N SER A 16 17.99 -2.67 18.57
CA SER A 16 19.00 -3.53 17.96
C SER A 16 18.51 -4.97 17.91
N THR A 17 19.25 -5.79 17.17
CA THR A 17 19.07 -7.24 17.06
C THR A 17 20.08 -7.92 17.96
N PRO A 18 19.68 -8.54 19.09
CA PRO A 18 20.58 -9.37 19.89
C PRO A 18 20.75 -10.74 19.23
N PHE A 19 21.95 -11.33 19.37
CA PHE A 19 22.28 -12.67 18.89
C PHE A 19 22.60 -13.64 20.03
N ASP A 20 22.59 -13.17 21.27
CA ASP A 20 22.85 -13.91 22.50
C ASP A 20 22.16 -13.27 23.70
N PHE A 21 22.15 -13.97 24.83
CA PHE A 21 21.50 -13.50 26.06
C PHE A 21 22.18 -12.27 26.66
N GLU A 22 23.52 -12.21 26.64
CA GLU A 22 24.27 -11.06 27.15
C GLU A 22 23.94 -9.78 26.38
N SER A 23 23.76 -9.90 25.06
CA SER A 23 23.31 -8.80 24.22
C SER A 23 21.89 -8.31 24.57
N VAL A 24 20.98 -9.22 24.97
CA VAL A 24 19.65 -8.84 25.47
C VAL A 24 19.78 -8.06 26.76
N ASP A 25 20.56 -8.57 27.75
CA ASP A 25 20.78 -7.89 29.03
C ASP A 25 21.41 -6.52 28.84
N PHE A 26 22.37 -6.41 27.92
CA PHE A 26 23.01 -5.14 27.60
C PHE A 26 21.99 -4.15 27.02
N LEU A 27 21.14 -4.57 26.08
CA LEU A 27 20.10 -3.73 25.50
C LEU A 27 19.05 -3.32 26.53
N GLU A 28 18.67 -4.22 27.47
CA GLU A 28 17.84 -3.87 28.64
C GLU A 28 18.46 -2.76 29.47
N SER A 29 19.77 -2.84 29.71
CA SER A 29 20.52 -1.81 30.48
C SER A 29 20.55 -0.45 29.79
N LEU A 30 20.36 -0.41 28.46
CA LEU A 30 20.25 0.82 27.67
C LEU A 30 18.82 1.35 27.60
N GLY A 31 17.83 0.57 28.01
CA GLY A 31 16.42 0.95 28.01
C GLY A 31 15.79 0.91 26.62
N VAL A 32 16.07 -0.13 25.80
CA VAL A 32 15.38 -0.34 24.51
C VAL A 32 13.87 -0.48 24.73
N ASN A 33 13.08 -0.02 23.77
CA ASN A 33 11.63 -0.11 23.83
C ASN A 33 11.08 -1.32 23.05
N LEU A 34 11.86 -1.90 22.13
CA LEU A 34 11.48 -3.06 21.34
C LEU A 34 12.72 -3.84 20.89
N TYR A 35 12.50 -5.06 20.43
CA TYR A 35 13.53 -5.95 19.91
C TYR A 35 13.31 -6.29 18.46
N LYS A 36 14.40 -6.44 17.70
CA LYS A 36 14.41 -7.09 16.39
C LYS A 36 15.02 -8.48 16.53
N ILE A 37 14.41 -9.48 15.93
CA ILE A 37 14.97 -10.83 15.77
C ILE A 37 15.26 -11.06 14.30
N ALA A 38 16.50 -11.40 13.98
CA ALA A 38 16.93 -11.67 12.62
C ALA A 38 16.37 -13.01 12.10
N SER A 39 16.28 -13.19 10.77
CA SER A 39 15.74 -14.39 10.16
C SER A 39 16.49 -15.68 10.59
N MET A 40 17.79 -15.59 10.77
CA MET A 40 18.61 -16.73 11.19
C MET A 40 18.29 -17.22 12.61
N ASP A 41 17.82 -16.34 13.48
CA ASP A 41 17.45 -16.66 14.86
C ASP A 41 15.96 -17.00 15.02
N LEU A 42 15.17 -17.02 13.95
CA LEU A 42 13.79 -17.45 14.02
C LEU A 42 13.64 -18.86 14.61
N VAL A 43 14.59 -19.73 14.36
CA VAL A 43 14.62 -21.10 14.91
C VAL A 43 15.34 -21.20 16.27
N ASN A 44 15.91 -20.10 16.76
CA ASN A 44 16.60 -20.03 18.05
C ASN A 44 15.59 -19.79 19.17
N LEU A 45 14.73 -20.80 19.40
CA LEU A 45 13.64 -20.69 20.38
C LEU A 45 14.10 -20.30 21.79
N PRO A 46 15.28 -20.72 22.29
CA PRO A 46 15.77 -20.25 23.58
C PRO A 46 16.01 -18.74 23.63
N LEU A 47 16.60 -18.14 22.59
CA LEU A 47 16.81 -16.69 22.52
C LEU A 47 15.48 -15.96 22.41
N ILE A 48 14.56 -16.47 21.59
CA ILE A 48 13.21 -15.91 21.42
C ILE A 48 12.46 -15.89 22.75
N ASP A 49 12.50 -16.99 23.50
CA ASP A 49 11.89 -17.08 24.85
C ASP A 49 12.48 -16.05 25.82
N TYR A 50 13.80 -15.89 25.77
CA TYR A 50 14.49 -14.92 26.61
C TYR A 50 14.08 -13.47 26.29
N VAL A 51 14.04 -13.11 25.04
CA VAL A 51 13.56 -11.80 24.57
C VAL A 51 12.08 -11.61 24.91
N ALA A 52 11.24 -12.64 24.69
CA ALA A 52 9.80 -12.54 24.93
C ALA A 52 9.46 -12.28 26.40
N LYS A 53 10.25 -12.78 27.33
CA LYS A 53 10.11 -12.53 28.78
C LYS A 53 10.32 -11.07 29.20
N THR A 54 10.95 -10.24 28.36
CA THR A 54 11.06 -8.79 28.59
C THR A 54 9.71 -8.08 28.43
N GLN A 55 8.70 -8.73 27.84
CA GLN A 55 7.37 -8.19 27.55
C GLN A 55 7.37 -6.99 26.60
N LYS A 56 8.49 -6.70 25.94
CA LYS A 56 8.60 -5.64 24.94
C LYS A 56 8.14 -6.11 23.58
N PRO A 57 7.71 -5.22 22.67
CA PRO A 57 7.39 -5.56 21.30
C PRO A 57 8.55 -6.23 20.57
N ILE A 58 8.22 -7.19 19.70
CA ILE A 58 9.19 -7.96 18.91
C ILE A 58 8.88 -7.80 17.44
N ILE A 59 9.87 -7.40 16.64
CA ILE A 59 9.83 -7.47 15.18
C ILE A 59 10.61 -8.70 14.76
N LEU A 60 9.93 -9.73 14.23
CA LEU A 60 10.50 -11.03 13.88
C LEU A 60 10.60 -11.17 12.35
N SER A 61 11.81 -11.29 11.82
CA SER A 61 12.05 -11.57 10.40
C SER A 61 11.90 -13.06 10.10
N THR A 62 11.31 -13.39 8.94
CA THR A 62 10.87 -14.73 8.57
C THR A 62 11.58 -15.30 7.32
N GLY A 63 12.75 -14.78 6.97
CA GLY A 63 13.57 -15.36 5.91
C GLY A 63 14.05 -16.77 6.26
N MET A 64 14.37 -17.59 5.24
CA MET A 64 14.85 -18.97 5.39
C MET A 64 13.87 -19.87 6.18
N SER A 65 12.57 -19.57 6.19
CA SER A 65 11.58 -20.28 7.00
C SER A 65 10.32 -20.65 6.21
N ASN A 66 9.48 -21.43 6.86
CA ASN A 66 8.12 -21.75 6.44
C ASN A 66 7.10 -21.44 7.55
N LEU A 67 5.82 -21.57 7.25
CA LEU A 67 4.75 -21.25 8.21
C LEU A 67 4.87 -22.02 9.54
N GLY A 68 5.30 -23.30 9.51
CA GLY A 68 5.46 -24.10 10.73
C GLY A 68 6.56 -23.57 11.64
N LEU A 69 7.73 -23.19 11.09
CA LEU A 69 8.82 -22.61 11.86
C LEU A 69 8.44 -21.25 12.47
N ILE A 70 7.65 -20.47 11.75
CA ILE A 70 7.12 -19.18 12.25
C ILE A 70 6.15 -19.44 13.40
N GLU A 71 5.25 -20.42 13.23
CA GLU A 71 4.29 -20.80 14.27
C GLU A 71 4.99 -21.27 15.55
N ASP A 72 6.04 -22.09 15.43
CA ASP A 72 6.84 -22.54 16.59
C ASP A 72 7.39 -21.34 17.40
N SER A 73 7.94 -20.35 16.70
CA SER A 73 8.49 -19.14 17.32
C SER A 73 7.39 -18.31 17.98
N LEU A 74 6.26 -18.10 17.30
CA LEU A 74 5.11 -17.38 17.84
C LEU A 74 4.52 -18.08 19.08
N ASN A 75 4.49 -19.42 19.08
CA ASN A 75 4.03 -20.21 20.22
C ASN A 75 4.93 -20.01 21.45
N VAL A 76 6.24 -19.91 21.26
CA VAL A 76 7.19 -19.63 22.35
C VAL A 76 6.95 -18.22 22.92
N ILE A 77 6.80 -17.22 22.05
CA ILE A 77 6.50 -15.85 22.47
C ILE A 77 5.18 -15.78 23.25
N ALA A 78 4.12 -16.42 22.73
CA ALA A 78 2.82 -16.46 23.39
C ALA A 78 2.86 -17.17 24.75
N LYS A 79 3.60 -18.26 24.89
CA LYS A 79 3.81 -18.97 26.19
C LYS A 79 4.50 -18.08 27.22
N SER A 80 5.33 -17.14 26.82
CA SER A 80 5.95 -16.15 27.70
C SER A 80 5.00 -15.02 28.11
N GLY A 81 3.74 -15.03 27.62
CA GLY A 81 2.73 -14.02 27.90
C GLY A 81 2.86 -12.75 27.05
N ASN A 82 3.76 -12.72 26.06
CA ASN A 82 3.93 -11.59 25.15
C ASN A 82 3.06 -11.79 23.89
N SER A 83 2.31 -10.77 23.54
CA SER A 83 1.47 -10.74 22.33
C SER A 83 1.84 -9.62 21.35
N ASN A 84 2.84 -8.81 21.69
CA ASN A 84 3.24 -7.65 20.90
C ASN A 84 4.27 -8.05 19.84
N VAL A 85 3.81 -8.64 18.75
CA VAL A 85 4.67 -9.15 17.66
C VAL A 85 4.26 -8.56 16.32
N ALA A 86 5.25 -8.18 15.55
CA ALA A 86 5.11 -7.92 14.10
C ALA A 86 6.05 -8.85 13.33
N LEU A 87 5.61 -9.33 12.17
CA LEU A 87 6.42 -10.17 11.28
C LEU A 87 6.98 -9.34 10.13
N LEU A 88 8.20 -9.69 9.67
CA LEU A 88 8.72 -9.21 8.41
C LEU A 88 8.88 -10.39 7.45
N HIS A 89 8.16 -10.36 6.32
CA HIS A 89 8.51 -11.20 5.18
C HIS A 89 9.91 -10.82 4.71
N CYS A 90 10.73 -11.81 4.37
CA CYS A 90 12.13 -11.58 4.05
C CYS A 90 12.66 -12.64 3.10
N ASN A 91 13.46 -12.22 2.12
CA ASN A 91 14.41 -13.10 1.40
C ASN A 91 15.81 -12.75 1.89
N SER A 92 16.52 -13.74 2.45
CA SER A 92 17.83 -13.55 3.08
C SER A 92 19.00 -13.73 2.09
N THR A 93 18.80 -13.37 0.81
CA THR A 93 19.87 -13.25 -0.19
C THR A 93 20.28 -11.78 -0.32
N TYR A 94 21.57 -11.49 -0.44
CA TYR A 94 22.14 -10.13 -0.43
C TYR A 94 23.00 -9.89 -1.67
N PRO A 95 22.51 -9.18 -2.74
CA PRO A 95 21.15 -8.70 -2.93
C PRO A 95 20.15 -9.81 -3.25
N ALA A 96 18.88 -9.61 -2.94
CA ALA A 96 17.80 -10.48 -3.35
C ALA A 96 17.35 -10.17 -4.79
N ALA A 97 17.04 -11.19 -5.58
CA ALA A 97 16.43 -11.01 -6.88
C ALA A 97 14.92 -10.71 -6.74
N ALA A 98 14.39 -9.85 -7.60
CA ALA A 98 12.99 -9.42 -7.50
C ALA A 98 12.00 -10.59 -7.68
N GLU A 99 12.31 -11.55 -8.55
CA GLU A 99 11.51 -12.77 -8.78
C GLU A 99 11.41 -13.69 -7.56
N ASP A 100 12.39 -13.63 -6.66
CA ASP A 100 12.44 -14.47 -5.45
C ASP A 100 11.70 -13.82 -4.25
N MET A 101 11.23 -12.59 -4.40
CA MET A 101 10.65 -11.85 -3.27
C MET A 101 9.26 -12.32 -2.86
N ASN A 102 8.47 -12.89 -3.77
CA ASN A 102 7.14 -13.45 -3.46
C ASN A 102 6.31 -12.55 -2.50
N ILE A 103 6.13 -11.30 -2.85
CA ILE A 103 5.52 -10.27 -1.98
C ILE A 103 4.11 -10.64 -1.49
N GLU A 104 3.36 -11.47 -2.25
CA GLU A 104 2.06 -11.99 -1.81
C GLU A 104 2.15 -12.82 -0.52
N ALA A 105 3.32 -13.33 -0.14
CA ALA A 105 3.52 -13.99 1.15
C ALA A 105 3.19 -13.09 2.36
N ILE A 106 3.28 -11.76 2.22
CA ILE A 106 2.83 -10.80 3.24
C ILE A 106 1.34 -10.99 3.55
N ASN A 107 0.51 -11.14 2.52
CA ASN A 107 -0.93 -11.38 2.68
C ASN A 107 -1.21 -12.76 3.29
N THR A 108 -0.41 -13.77 2.94
CA THR A 108 -0.49 -15.11 3.54
C THR A 108 -0.18 -15.05 5.04
N LEU A 109 0.92 -14.41 5.43
CA LEU A 109 1.31 -14.25 6.83
C LEU A 109 0.25 -13.49 7.64
N LYS A 110 -0.30 -12.41 7.09
CA LYS A 110 -1.41 -11.67 7.73
C LYS A 110 -2.62 -12.55 7.99
N LYS A 111 -3.03 -13.35 7.00
CA LYS A 111 -4.19 -14.25 7.11
C LYS A 111 -3.95 -15.40 8.09
N CYS A 112 -2.74 -15.99 8.09
CA CYS A 112 -2.42 -17.13 8.95
C CYS A 112 -2.28 -16.74 10.41
N PHE A 113 -1.63 -15.61 10.70
CA PHE A 113 -1.23 -15.26 12.06
C PHE A 113 -2.00 -14.08 12.66
N ASN A 114 -2.76 -13.35 11.85
CA ASN A 114 -3.50 -12.14 12.27
C ASN A 114 -2.63 -11.12 13.01
N LEU A 115 -1.40 -10.91 12.52
CA LEU A 115 -0.42 -9.99 13.06
C LEU A 115 -0.11 -8.88 12.05
N PRO A 116 0.43 -7.73 12.48
CA PRO A 116 1.06 -6.78 11.57
C PRO A 116 2.20 -7.45 10.81
N VAL A 117 2.22 -7.28 9.47
CA VAL A 117 3.27 -7.85 8.62
C VAL A 117 3.89 -6.77 7.75
N GLY A 118 5.21 -6.74 7.74
CA GLY A 118 6.04 -5.89 6.93
C GLY A 118 6.94 -6.65 5.96
N LEU A 119 7.89 -5.93 5.38
CA LEU A 119 8.91 -6.45 4.48
C LEU A 119 10.30 -6.07 5.01
N SER A 120 11.22 -7.03 5.06
CA SER A 120 12.66 -6.78 5.12
C SER A 120 13.22 -6.96 3.71
N ASP A 121 13.62 -5.84 3.09
CA ASP A 121 13.92 -5.73 1.66
C ASP A 121 15.41 -5.59 1.40
N HIS A 122 15.98 -6.61 0.73
CA HIS A 122 17.39 -6.66 0.32
C HIS A 122 17.58 -6.48 -1.20
N THR A 123 16.55 -6.04 -1.91
CA THR A 123 16.62 -5.80 -3.36
C THR A 123 17.26 -4.46 -3.69
N PHE A 124 17.71 -4.30 -4.93
CA PHE A 124 18.14 -2.99 -5.43
C PHE A 124 16.94 -2.04 -5.65
N GLY A 125 17.16 -0.77 -5.36
CA GLY A 125 16.16 0.29 -5.58
C GLY A 125 14.96 0.20 -4.64
N LEU A 126 13.84 0.85 -5.02
CA LEU A 126 12.67 1.01 -4.14
C LEU A 126 11.41 0.29 -4.65
N LEU A 127 11.51 -0.40 -5.79
CA LEU A 127 10.32 -0.99 -6.45
C LEU A 127 9.63 -2.01 -5.56
N VAL A 128 10.38 -2.96 -5.00
CA VAL A 128 9.83 -4.04 -4.18
C VAL A 128 9.23 -3.51 -2.89
N SER A 129 9.91 -2.58 -2.21
CA SER A 129 9.36 -1.87 -1.04
C SER A 129 8.06 -1.13 -1.38
N THR A 130 7.98 -0.47 -2.55
CA THR A 130 6.77 0.23 -3.01
C THR A 130 5.61 -0.74 -3.26
N VAL A 131 5.87 -1.88 -3.91
CA VAL A 131 4.87 -2.93 -4.12
C VAL A 131 4.39 -3.50 -2.78
N ALA A 132 5.29 -3.77 -1.83
CA ALA A 132 4.91 -4.24 -0.50
C ALA A 132 4.01 -3.24 0.24
N LEU A 133 4.32 -1.94 0.19
CA LEU A 133 3.46 -0.88 0.74
C LEU A 133 2.08 -0.89 0.08
N SER A 134 2.00 -1.09 -1.24
CA SER A 134 0.72 -1.07 -1.98
C SER A 134 -0.22 -2.21 -1.61
N ILE A 135 0.29 -3.34 -1.14
CA ILE A 135 -0.51 -4.47 -0.62
C ILE A 135 -0.69 -4.40 0.91
N GLY A 136 -0.37 -3.25 1.52
CA GLY A 136 -0.62 -2.95 2.91
C GLY A 136 0.45 -3.42 3.89
N SER A 137 1.70 -3.56 3.46
CA SER A 137 2.83 -3.74 4.38
C SER A 137 2.85 -2.62 5.41
N ASN A 138 2.96 -2.97 6.69
CA ASN A 138 2.94 -2.00 7.79
C ASN A 138 4.33 -1.48 8.14
N ILE A 139 5.37 -2.24 7.79
CA ILE A 139 6.77 -1.97 8.14
C ILE A 139 7.62 -2.26 6.92
N ILE A 140 8.56 -1.37 6.63
CA ILE A 140 9.64 -1.62 5.65
C ILE A 140 10.96 -1.52 6.37
N GLU A 141 11.76 -2.55 6.28
CA GLU A 141 13.14 -2.59 6.76
C GLU A 141 14.09 -2.61 5.58
N ARG A 142 15.10 -1.76 5.59
CA ARG A 142 16.14 -1.72 4.56
C ARG A 142 17.51 -1.43 5.17
N HIS A 143 18.54 -1.96 4.55
CA HIS A 143 19.91 -1.50 4.80
C HIS A 143 20.06 -0.03 4.41
N PHE A 144 20.83 0.71 5.18
CA PHE A 144 21.05 2.15 5.00
C PHE A 144 22.53 2.47 4.96
N THR A 145 22.96 3.33 4.04
CA THR A 145 24.34 3.79 3.89
C THR A 145 24.40 5.27 3.56
N LEU A 146 25.53 5.89 3.85
CA LEU A 146 25.85 7.25 3.39
C LEU A 146 26.43 7.26 1.96
N GLY A 147 26.79 6.10 1.40
CA GLY A 147 27.31 5.98 0.03
C GLY A 147 27.50 4.53 -0.36
N LYS A 148 26.90 4.13 -1.47
CA LYS A 148 26.95 2.75 -2.02
C LYS A 148 28.34 2.31 -2.47
N THR A 149 29.25 3.27 -2.66
CA THR A 149 30.64 3.02 -3.07
C THR A 149 31.59 2.80 -1.90
N GLN A 150 31.08 2.83 -0.65
CA GLN A 150 31.90 2.55 0.51
C GLN A 150 32.33 1.08 0.54
N GLU A 151 33.46 0.80 1.20
CA GLU A 151 33.97 -0.54 1.37
C GLU A 151 33.09 -1.34 2.35
N GLY A 152 32.60 -2.49 1.93
CA GLY A 152 31.76 -3.41 2.71
C GLY A 152 30.72 -4.13 1.83
N PRO A 153 30.26 -5.31 2.26
CA PRO A 153 29.42 -6.17 1.42
C PRO A 153 28.03 -5.61 1.15
N ASP A 154 27.45 -4.87 2.11
CA ASP A 154 26.05 -4.48 2.08
C ASP A 154 25.79 -3.08 1.52
N HIS A 155 26.84 -2.24 1.36
CA HIS A 155 26.66 -0.85 0.90
C HIS A 155 25.99 -0.75 -0.46
N ILE A 156 26.29 -1.69 -1.38
CA ILE A 156 25.80 -1.66 -2.76
C ILE A 156 24.27 -1.82 -2.84
N LEU A 157 23.64 -2.58 -1.94
CA LEU A 157 22.20 -2.81 -1.89
C LEU A 157 21.48 -1.84 -0.93
N SER A 158 22.21 -1.14 -0.09
CA SER A 158 21.68 -0.24 0.93
C SER A 158 21.02 0.99 0.31
N SER A 159 20.03 1.54 0.98
CA SER A 159 19.43 2.82 0.59
C SER A 159 20.29 3.99 1.06
N GLU A 160 20.55 4.94 0.19
CA GLU A 160 21.14 6.22 0.54
C GLU A 160 20.08 7.19 1.10
N PRO A 161 20.48 8.31 1.75
CA PRO A 161 19.54 9.25 2.38
C PRO A 161 18.42 9.74 1.45
N GLU A 162 18.74 10.02 0.18
CA GLU A 162 17.76 10.47 -0.81
C GLU A 162 16.74 9.38 -1.16
N GLU A 163 17.21 8.13 -1.31
CA GLU A 163 16.33 6.99 -1.56
C GLU A 163 15.42 6.73 -0.37
N MET A 164 15.95 6.81 0.86
CA MET A 164 15.14 6.65 2.06
C MET A 164 14.09 7.76 2.20
N THR A 165 14.45 9.01 1.91
CA THR A 165 13.53 10.15 1.89
C THR A 165 12.40 9.88 0.89
N ARG A 166 12.73 9.43 -0.33
CA ARG A 166 11.75 9.11 -1.36
C ARG A 166 10.83 7.95 -0.95
N LEU A 167 11.37 6.92 -0.28
CA LEU A 167 10.56 5.82 0.24
C LEU A 167 9.54 6.29 1.28
N VAL A 168 9.95 7.20 2.17
CA VAL A 168 9.05 7.82 3.17
C VAL A 168 7.97 8.66 2.49
N GLU A 169 8.28 9.41 1.44
CA GLU A 169 7.30 10.16 0.65
C GLU A 169 6.29 9.23 -0.04
N ILE A 170 6.77 8.15 -0.65
CA ILE A 170 5.94 7.11 -1.26
C ILE A 170 5.00 6.52 -0.19
N SER A 171 5.51 6.16 0.98
CA SER A 171 4.71 5.55 2.05
C SER A 171 3.56 6.44 2.54
N LYS A 172 3.76 7.76 2.55
CA LYS A 172 2.71 8.73 2.90
C LYS A 172 1.63 8.84 1.84
N THR A 173 2.01 8.73 0.57
CA THR A 173 1.11 8.96 -0.56
C THR A 173 0.34 7.71 -0.98
N ILE A 174 0.87 6.52 -0.69
CA ILE A 174 0.33 5.26 -1.21
C ILE A 174 -1.12 5.01 -0.78
N ASN A 175 -1.48 5.36 0.45
CA ASN A 175 -2.85 5.19 0.96
C ASN A 175 -3.84 6.10 0.23
N ASP A 176 -3.43 7.32 -0.12
CA ASP A 176 -4.25 8.25 -0.91
C ASP A 176 -4.47 7.71 -2.33
N ILE A 177 -3.43 7.09 -2.91
CA ILE A 177 -3.49 6.45 -4.23
C ILE A 177 -4.42 5.24 -4.21
N LEU A 178 -4.32 4.38 -3.19
CA LEU A 178 -5.16 3.19 -3.04
C LEU A 178 -6.64 3.56 -2.83
N GLY A 179 -6.92 4.60 -2.05
CA GLY A 179 -8.27 5.07 -1.76
C GLY A 179 -9.10 4.04 -1.00
N ASP A 180 -10.43 4.10 -1.19
CA ASP A 180 -11.41 3.26 -0.48
C ASP A 180 -12.03 2.14 -1.33
N GLY A 181 -11.55 1.94 -2.56
CA GLY A 181 -12.04 0.92 -3.49
C GLY A 181 -13.42 1.21 -4.10
N ILE A 182 -14.10 2.30 -3.74
CA ILE A 182 -15.42 2.62 -4.28
C ILE A 182 -15.26 3.42 -5.58
N LYS A 183 -15.70 2.85 -6.72
CA LYS A 183 -15.70 3.56 -8.00
C LYS A 183 -16.83 4.59 -8.04
N ARG A 184 -16.47 5.86 -7.98
CA ARG A 184 -17.38 7.01 -8.12
C ARG A 184 -16.72 8.13 -8.88
N VAL A 185 -17.53 9.04 -9.39
CA VAL A 185 -17.04 10.30 -9.96
C VAL A 185 -16.38 11.12 -8.83
N LYS A 186 -15.17 11.56 -9.06
CA LYS A 186 -14.47 12.47 -8.15
C LYS A 186 -14.80 13.91 -8.51
N THR A 187 -14.72 14.81 -7.53
CA THR A 187 -14.98 16.23 -7.72
C THR A 187 -14.14 16.84 -8.85
N SER A 188 -12.88 16.40 -8.96
CA SER A 188 -11.95 16.81 -10.02
C SER A 188 -12.36 16.42 -11.44
N GLU A 189 -13.34 15.51 -11.62
CA GLU A 189 -13.81 15.05 -12.92
C GLU A 189 -15.05 15.82 -13.43
N TYR A 190 -15.69 16.68 -12.61
CA TYR A 190 -16.94 17.34 -13.01
C TYR A 190 -16.78 18.25 -14.22
N ASP A 191 -15.71 19.02 -14.29
CA ASP A 191 -15.47 19.87 -15.45
C ASP A 191 -15.23 19.03 -16.72
N THR A 192 -14.52 17.92 -16.59
CA THR A 192 -14.28 16.98 -17.69
C THR A 192 -15.58 16.31 -18.14
N ILE A 193 -16.46 15.94 -17.20
CA ILE A 193 -17.80 15.41 -17.54
C ILE A 193 -18.57 16.41 -18.36
N ASN A 194 -18.64 17.66 -17.92
CA ASN A 194 -19.36 18.72 -18.60
C ASN A 194 -18.86 18.94 -20.04
N LEU A 195 -17.55 18.83 -20.27
CA LEU A 195 -16.94 19.06 -21.58
C LEU A 195 -16.95 17.83 -22.49
N GLN A 196 -16.84 16.62 -21.94
CA GLN A 196 -16.53 15.43 -22.75
C GLN A 196 -17.60 14.34 -22.72
N GLN A 197 -18.43 14.27 -21.67
CA GLN A 197 -19.45 13.25 -21.59
C GLN A 197 -20.47 13.44 -22.73
N LYS A 198 -20.96 12.33 -23.28
CA LYS A 198 -21.88 12.33 -24.42
C LYS A 198 -23.32 12.48 -23.95
N SER A 199 -24.11 13.16 -24.80
CA SER A 199 -25.56 13.31 -24.66
C SER A 199 -26.27 13.04 -26.01
N LEU A 200 -27.58 12.89 -25.93
CA LEU A 200 -28.43 12.86 -27.13
C LEU A 200 -28.65 14.28 -27.66
N TYR A 201 -28.45 14.47 -28.94
CA TYR A 201 -28.61 15.74 -29.65
C TYR A 201 -29.55 15.56 -30.82
N ALA A 202 -30.36 16.61 -31.11
CA ALA A 202 -31.18 16.65 -32.35
C ALA A 202 -30.27 16.87 -33.56
N ILE A 203 -30.48 16.09 -34.65
CA ILE A 203 -29.82 16.30 -35.94
C ILE A 203 -30.67 17.14 -36.90
N GLN A 204 -31.91 17.45 -36.54
CA GLN A 204 -32.84 18.29 -37.24
C GLN A 204 -33.75 19.01 -36.25
N ASP A 205 -34.47 20.04 -36.73
CA ASP A 205 -35.47 20.71 -35.91
C ASP A 205 -36.63 19.76 -35.59
N ILE A 206 -37.05 19.71 -34.34
CA ILE A 206 -38.18 18.91 -33.87
C ILE A 206 -39.20 19.89 -33.28
N LYS A 207 -40.44 19.86 -33.78
CA LYS A 207 -41.51 20.77 -33.39
C LYS A 207 -42.21 20.26 -32.11
N LYS A 208 -42.72 21.17 -31.31
CA LYS A 208 -43.59 20.84 -30.19
C LYS A 208 -44.75 19.96 -30.66
N GLY A 209 -45.02 18.88 -29.94
CA GLY A 209 -46.04 17.89 -30.28
C GLY A 209 -45.59 16.81 -31.28
N GLN A 210 -44.40 16.90 -31.84
CA GLN A 210 -43.84 15.90 -32.73
C GLN A 210 -43.32 14.68 -31.96
N ILE A 211 -43.54 13.48 -32.49
CA ILE A 211 -42.95 12.26 -31.98
C ILE A 211 -41.46 12.23 -32.37
N ILE A 212 -40.61 12.05 -31.36
CA ILE A 212 -39.18 11.96 -31.51
C ILE A 212 -38.82 10.52 -31.91
N ASN A 213 -38.15 10.33 -33.05
CA ASN A 213 -37.64 9.05 -33.49
C ASN A 213 -36.11 9.05 -33.32
N LYS A 214 -35.53 7.87 -33.07
CA LYS A 214 -34.07 7.71 -32.89
C LYS A 214 -33.26 8.21 -34.07
N GLU A 215 -33.84 8.17 -35.31
CA GLU A 215 -33.22 8.70 -36.55
C GLU A 215 -33.08 10.23 -36.53
N MET A 216 -33.80 10.94 -35.64
CA MET A 216 -33.70 12.40 -35.45
C MET A 216 -32.61 12.76 -34.44
N LEU A 217 -31.95 11.77 -33.85
CA LEU A 217 -31.01 11.92 -32.75
C LEU A 217 -29.60 11.45 -33.09
N THR A 218 -28.61 12.06 -32.49
CA THR A 218 -27.21 11.64 -32.55
C THR A 218 -26.57 11.70 -31.18
N VAL A 219 -25.44 11.05 -31.03
CA VAL A 219 -24.64 11.04 -29.79
C VAL A 219 -23.40 11.88 -29.99
N LYS A 220 -23.31 12.99 -29.26
CA LYS A 220 -22.11 13.83 -29.27
C LYS A 220 -21.89 14.55 -27.93
N GLY A 221 -20.76 15.21 -27.77
CA GLY A 221 -20.47 16.15 -26.69
C GLY A 221 -20.68 17.60 -27.16
N PRO A 222 -20.65 18.52 -26.20
CA PRO A 222 -20.48 18.36 -24.76
C PRO A 222 -21.68 17.70 -24.06
N SER A 223 -21.60 17.52 -22.73
CA SER A 223 -22.75 17.07 -21.94
C SER A 223 -23.82 18.16 -21.88
N GLY A 224 -24.94 17.90 -21.24
CA GLY A 224 -26.02 18.88 -21.09
C GLY A 224 -27.38 18.34 -21.50
N GLY A 225 -27.42 17.15 -22.08
CA GLY A 225 -28.62 16.44 -22.45
C GLY A 225 -28.76 15.08 -21.77
N ILE A 226 -29.78 14.35 -22.19
CA ILE A 226 -30.04 12.98 -21.77
C ILE A 226 -28.88 12.08 -22.20
N LEU A 227 -28.43 11.22 -21.29
CA LEU A 227 -27.36 10.26 -21.60
C LEU A 227 -27.79 9.28 -22.69
N PRO A 228 -26.87 8.90 -23.61
CA PRO A 228 -27.17 7.99 -24.73
C PRO A 228 -27.79 6.66 -24.33
N LYS A 229 -27.53 6.16 -23.14
CA LYS A 229 -28.13 4.92 -22.60
C LYS A 229 -29.66 4.96 -22.51
N TYR A 230 -30.25 6.15 -22.55
CA TYR A 230 -31.70 6.34 -22.51
C TYR A 230 -32.33 6.54 -23.88
N LEU A 231 -31.58 6.33 -24.98
CA LEU A 231 -32.09 6.50 -26.36
C LEU A 231 -33.41 5.78 -26.59
N ASN A 232 -33.55 4.53 -26.14
CA ASN A 232 -34.77 3.74 -26.28
C ASN A 232 -35.96 4.27 -25.43
N ILE A 233 -35.70 5.10 -24.43
CA ILE A 233 -36.74 5.75 -23.63
C ILE A 233 -37.18 7.05 -24.30
N VAL A 234 -36.28 7.73 -25.03
CA VAL A 234 -36.54 8.95 -25.75
C VAL A 234 -37.26 8.66 -27.07
N ASP A 235 -36.93 7.55 -27.72
CA ASP A 235 -37.59 7.09 -28.94
C ASP A 235 -39.09 6.89 -28.73
N GLY A 236 -39.92 7.53 -29.52
CA GLY A 236 -41.38 7.49 -29.39
C GLY A 236 -41.97 8.51 -28.42
N ARG A 237 -41.17 9.31 -27.71
CA ARG A 237 -41.69 10.40 -26.86
C ARG A 237 -42.15 11.58 -27.69
N VAL A 238 -43.05 12.40 -27.13
CA VAL A 238 -43.54 13.60 -27.74
C VAL A 238 -42.76 14.82 -27.26
N ALA A 239 -42.26 15.62 -28.19
CA ALA A 239 -41.58 16.89 -27.86
C ALA A 239 -42.53 17.86 -27.17
N LEU A 240 -42.19 18.30 -25.97
CA LEU A 240 -42.98 19.26 -25.15
C LEU A 240 -42.73 20.72 -25.59
N ARG A 241 -41.65 20.98 -26.33
CA ARG A 241 -41.28 22.28 -26.89
C ARG A 241 -40.56 22.12 -28.25
N ASN A 242 -40.34 23.21 -28.95
CA ASN A 242 -39.48 23.18 -30.14
C ASN A 242 -38.04 22.93 -29.73
N ILE A 243 -37.37 22.00 -30.39
CA ILE A 243 -35.97 21.63 -30.22
C ILE A 243 -35.25 21.94 -31.53
N LEU A 244 -34.24 22.77 -31.47
CA LEU A 244 -33.46 23.13 -32.66
C LEU A 244 -32.43 22.05 -33.00
N THR A 245 -32.07 22.00 -34.28
CA THR A 245 -30.92 21.24 -34.73
C THR A 245 -29.70 21.57 -33.90
N ASP A 246 -28.90 20.56 -33.59
CA ASP A 246 -27.65 20.68 -32.82
C ASP A 246 -27.84 21.03 -31.34
N TYR A 247 -29.05 20.87 -30.81
CA TYR A 247 -29.37 21.12 -29.42
C TYR A 247 -29.43 19.81 -28.61
N PRO A 248 -28.90 19.77 -27.36
CA PRO A 248 -29.00 18.60 -26.53
C PRO A 248 -30.43 18.35 -26.09
N ILE A 249 -30.88 17.11 -26.16
CA ILE A 249 -32.21 16.70 -25.67
C ILE A 249 -32.15 16.57 -24.14
N THR A 250 -33.05 17.23 -23.46
CA THR A 250 -33.18 17.16 -22.01
C THR A 250 -34.50 16.50 -21.59
N TRP A 251 -34.62 16.10 -20.32
CA TRP A 251 -35.87 15.56 -19.78
C TRP A 251 -37.03 16.58 -19.77
N ASN A 252 -36.72 17.87 -19.82
CA ASN A 252 -37.74 18.92 -19.94
C ASN A 252 -38.26 19.10 -21.37
N ASP A 253 -37.63 18.46 -22.32
CA ASP A 253 -38.03 18.55 -23.73
C ASP A 253 -39.02 17.46 -24.15
N ILE A 254 -39.19 16.37 -23.31
CA ILE A 254 -39.91 15.16 -23.69
C ILE A 254 -40.83 14.64 -22.60
#